data_0d78660e8538f793547c1450380372c5
#
_entry.id   0d78660e8538f793547c1450380372c5
#
_cell.length_a   1.000
_cell.length_b   1.000
_cell.length_c   1.000
_cell.angle_alpha   90.00
_cell.angle_beta   90.00
_cell.angle_gamma   90.00
#
_symmetry.space_group_name_H-M   'P 1'
#
loop_
_entity.id
_entity.type
_entity.pdbx_description
1 polymer ?
#
loop_
_entity_poly.entity_id
_entity_poly.type
_entity_poly.pdbx_seq_one_letter_code
_entity_poly.pdbx_strand_id
1 'polypeptide(L)'
;MTNLRILIEKFFLAFLRFFPAEFSKNITLKSLKILYHLKLIKYFSVQQDSNSNGVVLGNLLFKNRIGIAGGLDKNAEYFHILGSLGFGFIEVGTITLEPQNGNPKPRIFRFPNDKTLVNSLGFNNSGSVKVLANIKKNKNKFDGILGVSIGKSKNTKTKNAWQDYLHLMDYFYFEADYLAINISSPNTENLRELSS
;
A
#
# COMPACT_ATOMS: atom_id res chain seq x y z
N MET A 1 4.49 4.22 30.56
CA MET A 1 3.54 3.79 29.47
C MET A 1 4.20 2.96 28.38
N THR A 2 5.48 3.02 28.19
CA THR A 2 6.24 2.32 27.12
C THR A 2 6.22 0.79 27.23
N ASN A 3 6.38 0.22 28.43
CA ASN A 3 6.47 -1.24 28.59
C ASN A 3 5.15 -2.00 28.32
N LEU A 4 4.03 -1.45 28.76
CA LEU A 4 2.71 -2.06 28.54
C LEU A 4 2.32 -2.05 27.06
N ARG A 5 2.59 -0.95 26.35
CA ARG A 5 2.36 -0.84 24.91
C ARG A 5 3.16 -1.90 24.13
N ILE A 6 4.45 -2.01 24.42
CA ILE A 6 5.32 -3.00 23.77
C ILE A 6 4.83 -4.44 24.05
N LEU A 7 4.35 -4.71 25.26
CA LEU A 7 3.83 -6.03 25.62
C LEU A 7 2.55 -6.36 24.84
N ILE A 8 1.63 -5.40 24.73
CA ILE A 8 0.39 -5.55 23.94
C ILE A 8 0.71 -5.77 22.47
N GLU A 9 1.64 -5.00 21.89
CA GLU A 9 2.07 -5.13 20.50
C GLU A 9 2.69 -6.53 20.26
N LYS A 10 3.57 -6.99 21.14
CA LYS A 10 4.18 -8.33 21.04
C LYS A 10 3.15 -9.44 21.12
N PHE A 11 2.21 -9.33 22.06
CA PHE A 11 1.14 -10.31 22.22
C PHE A 11 0.25 -10.37 20.98
N PHE A 12 -0.17 -9.21 20.47
CA PHE A 12 -0.99 -9.11 19.26
C PHE A 12 -0.27 -9.67 18.03
N LEU A 13 1.01 -9.35 17.85
CA LEU A 13 1.83 -9.91 16.77
C LEU A 13 1.99 -11.42 16.89
N ALA A 14 2.21 -11.95 18.11
CA ALA A 14 2.29 -13.39 18.35
C ALA A 14 0.96 -14.05 17.98
N PHE A 15 -0.15 -13.52 18.43
CA PHE A 15 -1.50 -14.00 18.09
C PHE A 15 -1.74 -14.04 16.58
N LEU A 16 -1.38 -12.97 15.86
CA LEU A 16 -1.56 -12.91 14.41
C LEU A 16 -0.72 -13.93 13.64
N ARG A 17 0.36 -14.45 14.22
CA ARG A 17 1.19 -15.48 13.58
C ARG A 17 0.49 -16.84 13.45
N PHE A 18 -0.52 -17.13 14.25
CA PHE A 18 -1.31 -18.36 14.15
C PHE A 18 -2.25 -18.38 12.92
N PHE A 19 -2.50 -17.24 12.30
CA PHE A 19 -3.41 -17.15 11.17
C PHE A 19 -2.66 -17.01 9.83
N PRO A 20 -3.30 -17.37 8.70
CA PRO A 20 -2.74 -17.11 7.37
C PRO A 20 -2.34 -15.64 7.18
N ALA A 21 -1.22 -15.38 6.51
CA ALA A 21 -0.64 -14.04 6.42
C ALA A 21 -1.60 -13.00 5.79
N GLU A 22 -2.35 -13.37 4.76
CA GLU A 22 -3.31 -12.48 4.12
C GLU A 22 -4.50 -12.14 5.04
N PHE A 23 -4.95 -13.11 5.85
CA PHE A 23 -5.97 -12.89 6.87
C PHE A 23 -5.48 -11.93 7.96
N SER A 24 -4.26 -12.17 8.48
CA SER A 24 -3.66 -11.32 9.51
C SER A 24 -3.51 -9.87 9.03
N LYS A 25 -3.04 -9.67 7.78
CA LYS A 25 -2.99 -8.34 7.16
C LYS A 25 -4.35 -7.67 7.16
N ASN A 26 -5.39 -8.38 6.70
CA ASN A 26 -6.72 -7.82 6.55
C ASN A 26 -7.34 -7.46 7.90
N ILE A 27 -7.19 -8.32 8.93
CA ILE A 27 -7.71 -8.02 10.27
C ILE A 27 -6.97 -6.84 10.90
N THR A 28 -5.65 -6.74 10.72
CA THR A 28 -4.86 -5.60 11.20
C THR A 28 -5.35 -4.28 10.59
N LEU A 29 -5.51 -4.23 9.27
CA LEU A 29 -5.99 -3.01 8.60
C LEU A 29 -7.40 -2.62 9.04
N LYS A 30 -8.30 -3.61 9.23
CA LYS A 30 -9.64 -3.36 9.75
C LYS A 30 -9.61 -2.86 11.20
N SER A 31 -8.75 -3.43 12.05
CA SER A 31 -8.58 -2.97 13.44
C SER A 31 -8.04 -1.54 13.49
N LEU A 32 -7.05 -1.20 12.66
CA LEU A 32 -6.55 0.18 12.54
C LEU A 32 -7.67 1.15 12.12
N LYS A 33 -8.55 0.74 11.19
CA LYS A 33 -9.70 1.55 10.79
C LYS A 33 -10.67 1.80 11.95
N ILE A 34 -10.93 0.81 12.78
CA ILE A 34 -11.77 0.96 13.99
C ILE A 34 -11.11 1.93 14.97
N LEU A 35 -9.81 1.75 15.27
CA LEU A 35 -9.05 2.64 16.14
C LEU A 35 -9.01 4.09 15.62
N TYR A 36 -8.93 4.28 14.32
CA TYR A 36 -8.98 5.59 13.69
C TYR A 36 -10.35 6.26 13.93
N HIS A 37 -11.46 5.58 13.69
CA HIS A 37 -12.80 6.12 13.91
C HIS A 37 -13.08 6.41 15.38
N LEU A 38 -12.54 5.62 16.30
CA LEU A 38 -12.61 5.85 17.74
C LEU A 38 -11.63 6.92 18.24
N LYS A 39 -10.84 7.54 17.34
CA LYS A 39 -9.78 8.52 17.66
C LYS A 39 -8.68 7.98 18.58
N LEU A 40 -8.54 6.66 18.67
CA LEU A 40 -7.55 5.99 19.51
C LEU A 40 -6.21 5.76 18.79
N ILE A 41 -6.17 5.94 17.47
CA ILE A 41 -4.95 5.69 16.66
C ILE A 41 -3.77 6.55 17.08
N LYS A 42 -4.02 7.75 17.64
CA LYS A 42 -2.99 8.66 18.17
C LYS A 42 -2.10 8.03 19.26
N TYR A 43 -2.62 7.04 19.98
CA TYR A 43 -1.82 6.31 20.99
C TYR A 43 -0.82 5.34 20.37
N PHE A 44 -0.96 5.02 19.10
CA PHE A 44 -0.08 4.14 18.32
C PHE A 44 0.81 4.90 17.34
N SER A 45 0.55 6.20 17.14
CA SER A 45 1.35 7.02 16.25
C SER A 45 2.74 7.26 16.84
N VAL A 46 3.74 7.26 15.96
CA VAL A 46 5.07 7.73 16.27
C VAL A 46 5.06 9.25 16.10
N GLN A 47 5.32 9.98 17.19
CA GLN A 47 5.53 11.42 17.09
C GLN A 47 6.78 11.66 16.26
N GLN A 48 6.64 12.43 15.20
CA GLN A 48 7.82 12.89 14.46
C GLN A 48 8.55 13.88 15.37
N ASP A 49 9.85 13.65 15.57
CA ASP A 49 10.71 14.69 16.16
C ASP A 49 10.62 15.93 15.27
N SER A 50 10.29 17.07 15.87
CA SER A 50 10.23 18.37 15.19
C SER A 50 11.55 18.76 14.49
N ASN A 51 12.64 18.08 14.84
CA ASN A 51 13.98 18.19 14.26
C ASN A 51 14.24 17.18 13.11
N SER A 52 13.29 16.33 12.73
CA SER A 52 13.50 15.46 11.58
C SER A 52 13.48 16.31 10.31
N ASN A 53 14.65 16.55 9.75
CA ASN A 53 14.79 17.23 8.46
C ASN A 53 14.08 16.37 7.41
N GLY A 54 13.01 16.90 6.84
CA GLY A 54 12.36 16.31 5.66
C GLY A 54 13.37 16.19 4.51
N VAL A 55 13.08 15.35 3.56
CA VAL A 55 13.88 15.19 2.34
C VAL A 55 13.12 15.77 1.17
N VAL A 56 13.77 16.64 0.41
CA VAL A 56 13.25 17.15 -0.84
C VAL A 56 13.74 16.25 -1.98
N LEU A 57 12.83 15.71 -2.75
CA LEU A 57 13.11 14.95 -3.98
C LEU A 57 12.29 15.54 -5.12
N GLY A 58 12.96 16.13 -6.09
CA GLY A 58 12.29 16.94 -7.10
C GLY A 58 11.53 18.11 -6.45
N ASN A 59 10.25 18.20 -6.72
CA ASN A 59 9.37 19.23 -6.15
C ASN A 59 8.58 18.73 -4.91
N LEU A 60 8.88 17.53 -4.40
CA LEU A 60 8.16 16.90 -3.31
C LEU A 60 8.94 16.99 -2.01
N LEU A 61 8.29 17.47 -0.96
CA LEU A 61 8.85 17.48 0.41
C LEU A 61 8.33 16.28 1.20
N PHE A 62 9.16 15.29 1.39
CA PHE A 62 8.90 14.16 2.27
C PHE A 62 9.18 14.54 3.72
N LYS A 63 8.14 14.72 4.52
CA LYS A 63 8.27 15.11 5.94
C LYS A 63 9.02 14.07 6.77
N ASN A 64 9.06 12.82 6.31
CA ASN A 64 9.70 11.69 6.96
C ASN A 64 10.28 10.76 5.89
N ARG A 65 11.42 10.15 6.18
CA ARG A 65 12.12 9.22 5.28
C ARG A 65 11.50 7.82 5.25
N ILE A 66 10.53 7.54 6.12
CA ILE A 66 9.89 6.24 6.25
C ILE A 66 8.48 6.33 5.65
N GLY A 67 8.17 5.44 4.73
CA GLY A 67 6.88 5.33 4.10
C GLY A 67 6.42 3.89 3.93
N ILE A 68 5.22 3.73 3.40
CA ILE A 68 4.63 2.45 3.05
C ILE A 68 4.74 2.26 1.54
N ALA A 69 5.37 1.16 1.13
CA ALA A 69 5.47 0.78 -0.27
C ALA A 69 4.15 0.18 -0.81
N GLY A 70 3.99 0.19 -2.12
CA GLY A 70 2.88 -0.45 -2.82
C GLY A 70 2.71 -1.93 -2.45
N GLY A 71 1.46 -2.39 -2.39
CA GLY A 71 1.12 -3.77 -2.05
C GLY A 71 0.38 -3.96 -0.72
N LEU A 72 0.53 -3.06 0.25
CA LEU A 72 -0.19 -3.13 1.52
C LEU A 72 -1.63 -2.60 1.37
N ASP A 73 -1.80 -1.37 0.92
CA ASP A 73 -3.10 -0.74 0.64
C ASP A 73 -3.36 -0.69 -0.86
N LYS A 74 -3.84 -1.81 -1.40
CA LYS A 74 -4.02 -1.98 -2.86
C LYS A 74 -5.17 -1.18 -3.44
N ASN A 75 -6.14 -0.80 -2.61
CA ASN A 75 -7.37 -0.15 -3.03
C ASN A 75 -7.51 1.29 -2.51
N ALA A 76 -6.46 1.85 -1.92
CA ALA A 76 -6.50 3.18 -1.30
C ALA A 76 -7.60 3.34 -0.23
N GLU A 77 -7.84 2.28 0.54
CA GLU A 77 -8.86 2.28 1.60
C GLU A 77 -8.30 2.72 2.95
N TYR A 78 -6.98 2.65 3.14
CA TYR A 78 -6.32 2.80 4.45
C TYR A 78 -5.19 3.83 4.48
N PHE A 79 -4.75 4.40 3.34
CA PHE A 79 -3.58 5.28 3.28
C PHE A 79 -3.66 6.45 4.27
N HIS A 80 -4.81 7.09 4.42
CA HIS A 80 -5.02 8.18 5.38
C HIS A 80 -4.91 7.70 6.84
N ILE A 81 -5.33 6.45 7.11
CA ILE A 81 -5.23 5.83 8.44
C ILE A 81 -3.76 5.47 8.72
N LEU A 82 -3.07 4.89 7.75
CA LEU A 82 -1.65 4.56 7.85
C LEU A 82 -0.81 5.82 8.02
N GLY A 83 -1.15 6.90 7.31
CA GLY A 83 -0.50 8.20 7.47
C GLY A 83 -0.61 8.75 8.90
N SER A 84 -1.74 8.55 9.57
CA SER A 84 -1.91 8.99 10.96
C SER A 84 -1.06 8.22 11.98
N LEU A 85 -0.39 7.14 11.56
CA LEU A 85 0.63 6.45 12.37
C LEU A 85 2.00 7.13 12.33
N GLY A 86 2.22 8.13 11.45
CA GLY A 86 3.46 8.89 11.36
C GLY A 86 4.31 8.59 10.12
N PHE A 87 3.80 7.85 9.14
CA PHE A 87 4.50 7.68 7.85
C PHE A 87 4.48 8.96 7.03
N GLY A 88 5.62 9.32 6.44
CA GLY A 88 5.77 10.53 5.63
C GLY A 88 5.19 10.43 4.23
N PHE A 89 5.12 9.20 3.69
CA PHE A 89 4.53 8.92 2.39
C PHE A 89 3.91 7.54 2.34
N ILE A 90 2.95 7.36 1.46
CA ILE A 90 2.28 6.07 1.26
C ILE A 90 2.06 5.84 -0.22
N GLU A 91 2.52 4.70 -0.72
CA GLU A 91 2.23 4.22 -2.06
C GLU A 91 1.08 3.21 -2.01
N VAL A 92 0.00 3.51 -2.72
CA VAL A 92 -1.14 2.62 -2.87
C VAL A 92 -1.02 1.82 -4.17
N GLY A 93 -1.68 0.69 -4.26
CA GLY A 93 -1.64 -0.17 -5.45
C GLY A 93 -0.78 -1.43 -5.24
N THR A 94 -0.32 -2.11 -6.30
CA THR A 94 -0.43 -1.74 -7.73
C THR A 94 -1.88 -1.85 -8.19
N ILE A 95 -2.32 -0.86 -8.95
CA ILE A 95 -3.66 -0.73 -9.50
C ILE A 95 -3.63 -1.13 -10.97
N THR A 96 -4.63 -1.86 -11.41
CA THR A 96 -4.86 -2.18 -12.82
C THR A 96 -6.10 -1.47 -13.33
N LEU A 97 -6.23 -1.29 -14.63
CA LEU A 97 -7.37 -0.61 -15.23
C LEU A 97 -8.68 -1.28 -14.79
N GLU A 98 -8.77 -2.57 -15.03
CA GLU A 98 -9.90 -3.40 -14.61
C GLU A 98 -9.63 -4.04 -13.23
N PRO A 99 -10.70 -4.35 -12.46
CA PRO A 99 -10.57 -5.12 -11.22
C PRO A 99 -10.07 -6.52 -11.52
N GLN A 100 -9.19 -7.04 -10.65
CA GLN A 100 -8.75 -8.42 -10.77
C GLN A 100 -8.50 -9.07 -9.40
N ASN A 101 -8.79 -10.37 -9.31
CA ASN A 101 -8.66 -11.13 -8.07
C ASN A 101 -7.21 -11.46 -7.71
N GLY A 102 -6.30 -11.37 -8.69
CA GLY A 102 -4.93 -11.84 -8.56
C GLY A 102 -4.83 -13.36 -8.62
N ASN A 103 -3.71 -13.90 -8.12
CA ASN A 103 -3.45 -15.34 -8.14
C ASN A 103 -4.28 -16.09 -7.08
N PRO A 104 -4.49 -17.43 -7.24
CA PRO A 104 -5.17 -18.26 -6.24
C PRO A 104 -4.52 -18.18 -4.85
N LYS A 105 -5.33 -18.37 -3.81
CA LYS A 105 -4.86 -18.49 -2.42
C LYS A 105 -4.51 -19.94 -2.09
N PRO A 106 -3.54 -20.18 -1.17
CA PRO A 106 -2.70 -19.21 -0.44
C PRO A 106 -1.64 -18.59 -1.35
N ARG A 107 -1.34 -17.29 -1.14
CA ARG A 107 -0.44 -16.51 -1.97
C ARG A 107 0.48 -15.57 -1.20
N ILE A 108 0.52 -15.71 0.12
CA ILE A 108 1.49 -15.06 1.01
C ILE A 108 1.98 -16.12 2.00
N PHE A 109 3.29 -16.32 2.04
CA PHE A 109 3.96 -17.34 2.84
C PHE A 109 4.96 -16.68 3.77
N ARG A 110 4.95 -17.09 5.04
CA ARG A 110 5.91 -16.64 6.05
C ARG A 110 6.92 -17.74 6.32
N PHE A 111 8.17 -17.35 6.38
CA PHE A 111 9.30 -18.20 6.79
C PHE A 111 9.95 -17.57 8.03
N PRO A 112 9.43 -17.84 9.24
CA PRO A 112 9.87 -17.15 10.46
C PRO A 112 11.35 -17.38 10.80
N ASN A 113 11.86 -18.57 10.52
CA ASN A 113 13.27 -18.91 10.77
C ASN A 113 14.21 -18.08 9.92
N ASP A 114 13.83 -17.81 8.66
CA ASP A 114 14.61 -17.04 7.71
C ASP A 114 14.23 -15.55 7.75
N LYS A 115 13.32 -15.14 8.65
CA LYS A 115 12.77 -13.76 8.73
C LYS A 115 12.26 -13.25 7.38
N THR A 116 11.69 -14.14 6.57
CA THR A 116 11.34 -13.89 5.17
C THR A 116 9.83 -14.01 4.96
N LEU A 117 9.31 -13.21 4.02
CA LEU A 117 7.94 -13.26 3.54
C LEU A 117 7.97 -13.30 2.01
N VAL A 118 7.37 -14.35 1.45
CA VAL A 118 7.24 -14.53 0.00
C VAL A 118 5.80 -14.37 -0.42
N ASN A 119 5.54 -13.73 -1.55
CA ASN A 119 4.20 -13.61 -2.08
C ASN A 119 4.12 -13.84 -3.59
N SER A 120 2.91 -14.24 -4.02
CA SER A 120 2.53 -14.38 -5.42
C SER A 120 1.18 -13.71 -5.67
N LEU A 121 1.02 -12.44 -5.28
CA LEU A 121 -0.27 -11.76 -5.21
C LEU A 121 -0.95 -11.54 -6.58
N GLY A 122 -0.20 -11.19 -7.64
CA GLY A 122 -0.74 -11.00 -8.99
C GLY A 122 -1.67 -9.78 -9.12
N PHE A 123 -1.29 -8.64 -8.53
CA PHE A 123 -2.00 -7.36 -8.62
C PHE A 123 -3.49 -7.41 -8.29
N ASN A 124 -3.86 -8.14 -7.23
CA ASN A 124 -5.26 -8.15 -6.79
C ASN A 124 -5.70 -6.75 -6.31
N ASN A 125 -6.70 -6.18 -6.98
CA ASN A 125 -7.23 -4.85 -6.69
C ASN A 125 -8.64 -4.67 -7.24
N SER A 126 -9.32 -3.60 -6.86
CA SER A 126 -10.72 -3.30 -7.22
C SER A 126 -10.87 -2.48 -8.50
N GLY A 127 -9.80 -2.31 -9.29
CA GLY A 127 -9.79 -1.53 -10.52
C GLY A 127 -9.67 -0.01 -10.30
N SER A 128 -9.30 0.70 -11.37
CA SER A 128 -8.97 2.12 -11.34
C SER A 128 -10.12 2.99 -10.83
N VAL A 129 -11.34 2.77 -11.31
CA VAL A 129 -12.53 3.58 -10.96
C VAL A 129 -12.80 3.55 -9.46
N LYS A 130 -12.80 2.34 -8.86
CA LYS A 130 -13.06 2.18 -7.43
C LYS A 130 -11.96 2.78 -6.57
N VAL A 131 -10.71 2.58 -6.99
CA VAL A 131 -9.55 3.12 -6.27
C VAL A 131 -9.50 4.64 -6.35
N LEU A 132 -9.78 5.22 -7.51
CA LEU A 132 -9.90 6.67 -7.68
C LEU A 132 -10.95 7.27 -6.74
N ALA A 133 -12.12 6.64 -6.66
CA ALA A 133 -13.18 7.08 -5.74
C ALA A 133 -12.71 7.05 -4.25
N ASN A 134 -11.95 6.01 -3.86
CA ASN A 134 -11.39 5.91 -2.52
C ASN A 134 -10.34 7.00 -2.25
N ILE A 135 -9.48 7.31 -3.23
CA ILE A 135 -8.50 8.40 -3.12
C ILE A 135 -9.21 9.72 -2.92
N LYS A 136 -10.13 10.09 -3.81
CA LYS A 136 -10.90 11.35 -3.73
C LYS A 136 -11.61 11.51 -2.39
N LYS A 137 -12.20 10.44 -1.88
CA LYS A 137 -12.90 10.43 -0.58
C LYS A 137 -11.99 10.72 0.62
N ASN A 138 -10.72 10.33 0.55
CA ASN A 138 -9.84 10.29 1.71
C ASN A 138 -8.59 11.17 1.59
N LYS A 139 -8.29 11.74 0.41
CA LYS A 139 -7.07 12.54 0.17
C LYS A 139 -6.94 13.71 1.14
N ASN A 140 -8.03 14.42 1.41
CA ASN A 140 -8.04 15.56 2.33
C ASN A 140 -7.80 15.19 3.82
N LYS A 141 -7.74 13.89 4.14
CA LYS A 141 -7.44 13.36 5.48
C LYS A 141 -6.00 12.90 5.63
N PHE A 142 -5.19 13.06 4.60
CA PHE A 142 -3.81 12.64 4.56
C PHE A 142 -2.90 13.85 4.22
N ASP A 143 -1.98 14.15 5.12
CA ASP A 143 -1.03 15.27 5.01
C ASP A 143 0.38 14.76 4.74
N GLY A 144 0.51 13.76 3.88
CA GLY A 144 1.78 13.19 3.41
C GLY A 144 1.80 13.09 1.89
N ILE A 145 2.85 12.54 1.35
CA ILE A 145 3.00 12.29 -0.08
C ILE A 145 2.26 11.00 -0.44
N LEU A 146 1.32 11.09 -1.37
CA LEU A 146 0.57 9.96 -1.90
C LEU A 146 1.15 9.51 -3.24
N GLY A 147 1.78 8.33 -3.25
CA GLY A 147 2.18 7.63 -4.47
C GLY A 147 1.07 6.69 -4.95
N VAL A 148 0.95 6.53 -6.26
CA VAL A 148 0.06 5.54 -6.87
C VAL A 148 0.87 4.63 -7.78
N SER A 149 0.94 3.35 -7.43
CA SER A 149 1.55 2.32 -8.27
C SER A 149 0.54 1.81 -9.29
N ILE A 150 0.89 1.86 -10.56
CA ILE A 150 0.07 1.44 -11.69
C ILE A 150 0.71 0.29 -12.44
N GLY A 151 -0.12 -0.62 -12.96
CA GLY A 151 0.39 -1.81 -13.64
C GLY A 151 -0.58 -2.35 -14.69
N LYS A 152 -0.04 -3.12 -15.62
CA LYS A 152 -0.78 -3.80 -16.68
C LYS A 152 -1.79 -4.79 -16.11
N SER A 153 -3.02 -4.77 -16.63
CA SER A 153 -4.04 -5.77 -16.30
C SER A 153 -3.62 -7.16 -16.83
N LYS A 154 -4.05 -8.21 -16.13
CA LYS A 154 -3.71 -9.59 -16.49
C LYS A 154 -4.13 -9.94 -17.91
N ASN A 155 -5.33 -9.50 -18.31
CA ASN A 155 -5.91 -9.84 -19.62
C ASN A 155 -5.37 -8.98 -20.77
N THR A 156 -4.64 -7.90 -20.48
CA THR A 156 -4.05 -7.05 -21.52
C THR A 156 -2.79 -7.72 -22.06
N LYS A 157 -2.72 -7.91 -23.37
CA LYS A 157 -1.52 -8.46 -24.05
C LYS A 157 -0.35 -7.49 -23.86
N THR A 158 0.88 -8.01 -23.70
CA THR A 158 2.10 -7.21 -23.44
C THR A 158 2.29 -6.09 -24.48
N LYS A 159 2.06 -6.36 -25.76
CA LYS A 159 2.14 -5.36 -26.83
C LYS A 159 1.18 -4.18 -26.69
N ASN A 160 0.10 -4.33 -25.93
CA ASN A 160 -0.92 -3.30 -25.69
C ASN A 160 -0.81 -2.72 -24.26
N ALA A 161 0.18 -3.12 -23.49
CA ALA A 161 0.35 -2.70 -22.09
C ALA A 161 0.37 -1.18 -21.93
N TRP A 162 0.96 -0.47 -22.88
CA TRP A 162 1.06 0.99 -22.88
C TRP A 162 -0.31 1.68 -22.79
N GLN A 163 -1.39 1.08 -23.33
CA GLN A 163 -2.74 1.62 -23.25
C GLN A 163 -3.26 1.61 -21.81
N ASP A 164 -3.04 0.51 -21.07
CA ASP A 164 -3.41 0.44 -19.65
C ASP A 164 -2.68 1.53 -18.85
N TYR A 165 -1.37 1.70 -19.08
CA TYR A 165 -0.58 2.72 -18.37
C TYR A 165 -1.05 4.13 -18.70
N LEU A 166 -1.33 4.46 -19.96
CA LEU A 166 -1.85 5.77 -20.34
C LEU A 166 -3.18 6.07 -19.66
N HIS A 167 -4.15 5.16 -19.73
CA HIS A 167 -5.44 5.34 -19.07
C HIS A 167 -5.29 5.48 -17.55
N LEU A 168 -4.40 4.69 -16.92
CA LEU A 168 -4.16 4.79 -15.48
C LEU A 168 -3.46 6.12 -15.12
N MET A 169 -2.57 6.63 -15.97
CA MET A 169 -1.98 7.95 -15.79
C MET A 169 -3.06 9.04 -15.85
N ASP A 170 -3.96 9.01 -16.84
CA ASP A 170 -5.07 9.96 -16.94
C ASP A 170 -5.96 9.96 -15.70
N TYR A 171 -6.24 8.77 -15.13
CA TYR A 171 -7.04 8.65 -13.92
C TYR A 171 -6.38 9.26 -12.68
N PHE A 172 -5.05 9.11 -12.54
CA PHE A 172 -4.37 9.38 -11.27
C PHE A 172 -3.42 10.58 -11.30
N TYR A 173 -3.17 11.19 -12.47
CA TYR A 173 -2.20 12.27 -12.63
C TYR A 173 -2.42 13.45 -11.67
N PHE A 174 -3.66 13.89 -11.50
CA PHE A 174 -4.01 15.00 -10.60
C PHE A 174 -4.35 14.56 -9.17
N GLU A 175 -4.39 13.26 -8.92
CA GLU A 175 -4.80 12.71 -7.64
C GLU A 175 -3.63 12.19 -6.80
N ALA A 176 -2.50 11.93 -7.43
CA ALA A 176 -1.28 11.45 -6.81
C ALA A 176 -0.18 12.52 -6.84
N ASP A 177 0.72 12.48 -5.88
CA ASP A 177 1.92 13.31 -5.88
C ASP A 177 3.02 12.71 -6.76
N TYR A 178 3.02 11.38 -6.93
CA TYR A 178 3.84 10.67 -7.93
C TYR A 178 3.16 9.38 -8.40
N LEU A 179 3.54 8.94 -9.59
CA LEU A 179 3.13 7.67 -10.16
C LEU A 179 4.32 6.72 -10.23
N ALA A 180 4.14 5.48 -9.75
CA ALA A 180 5.12 4.41 -9.86
C ALA A 180 4.67 3.42 -10.94
N ILE A 181 5.39 3.39 -12.08
CA ILE A 181 5.11 2.48 -13.19
C ILE A 181 5.67 1.11 -12.85
N ASN A 182 4.81 0.15 -12.50
CA ASN A 182 5.23 -1.17 -12.09
C ASN A 182 5.32 -2.14 -13.28
N ILE A 183 6.54 -2.34 -13.76
CA ILE A 183 6.87 -3.31 -14.83
C ILE A 183 7.71 -4.49 -14.29
N SER A 184 7.97 -4.56 -12.98
CA SER A 184 8.94 -5.49 -12.38
C SER A 184 8.34 -6.69 -11.68
N SER A 185 7.00 -6.77 -11.52
CA SER A 185 6.37 -7.87 -10.80
C SER A 185 6.63 -9.23 -11.46
N PRO A 186 7.18 -10.21 -10.72
CA PRO A 186 7.34 -11.57 -11.23
C PRO A 186 6.03 -12.36 -11.26
N ASN A 187 4.98 -11.82 -10.65
CA ASN A 187 3.70 -12.50 -10.42
C ASN A 187 2.65 -12.18 -11.49
N THR A 188 3.04 -11.45 -12.52
CA THR A 188 2.22 -11.12 -13.69
C THR A 188 2.95 -11.61 -14.94
N GLU A 189 2.28 -12.45 -15.72
CA GLU A 189 2.85 -13.10 -16.90
C GLU A 189 3.37 -12.07 -17.89
N ASN A 190 4.60 -12.29 -18.37
CA ASN A 190 5.33 -11.50 -19.39
C ASN A 190 5.48 -10.00 -19.05
N LEU A 191 5.20 -9.59 -17.80
CA LEU A 191 5.31 -8.17 -17.42
C LEU A 191 6.75 -7.66 -17.51
N ARG A 192 7.72 -8.50 -17.13
CA ARG A 192 9.15 -8.13 -17.14
C ARG A 192 9.73 -7.95 -18.54
N GLU A 193 9.07 -8.45 -19.58
CA GLU A 193 9.45 -8.20 -20.98
C GLU A 193 9.33 -6.71 -21.34
N LEU A 194 8.57 -5.93 -20.57
CA LEU A 194 8.48 -4.47 -20.75
C LEU A 194 9.73 -3.71 -20.29
N SER A 195 10.65 -4.38 -19.61
CA SER A 195 11.89 -3.77 -19.10
C SER A 195 13.13 -4.14 -19.92
N SER A 196 12.97 -4.97 -20.98
CA SER A 196 14.03 -5.41 -21.89
C SER A 196 14.21 -4.51 -23.10
#